data_6a73ae8740c977a03f182ff1214bf2ad
#
_entry.id   6a73ae8740c977a03f182ff1214bf2ad
#
_cell.length_a   1.000
_cell.length_b   1.000
_cell.length_c   1.000
_cell.angle_alpha   90.00
_cell.angle_beta   90.00
_cell.angle_gamma   90.00
#
_symmetry.space_group_name_H-M   'P 1'
#
loop_
_entity.id
_entity.type
_entity.pdbx_description
1 polymer ?
#
loop_
_entity_poly.entity_id
_entity_poly.type
_entity_poly.pdbx_seq_one_letter_code
_entity_poly.pdbx_strand_id
1 'polypeptide(L)'
;MKWYFKFACRAVLCAAFVALAGFTACSDDDSESGPKLVLRASASSFVAGEGSVTFTATFADKDVTAEAVITNVTSGSEVRDATWTTDEKGIYEFRATYDGKTSNIVSVRARLATESDAFYRNVLLTKFTAVWCGPCASAQSYFEQLEPAESERFLVVAAHQGDRLAVSVGERLALKLKYRGVPTWNYNFATAVSGVGPGGITVQSIRNQIKSTLEKYPAVCGVRAESELDGLTAKVRATVMFQQAGNYKIACVLAENGIVKENMEKLPVFNHVLRTALTDMQGIAIEPAVAEAGERSFDFEVTLNNGWDSRNCEFVIYVFKEEEDAAFIVNNGAVCPVGGKVDYKYESVE
;
A
#
# COMPACT_ATOMS: atom_id res chain seq x y z
N MET A 1 -41.86 49.56 0.70
CA MET A 1 -41.52 50.28 1.92
C MET A 1 -40.12 49.84 2.32
N LYS A 2 -39.13 50.72 2.08
CA LYS A 2 -37.69 50.46 2.29
C LYS A 2 -37.34 50.88 3.71
N TRP A 3 -36.62 50.07 4.46
CA TRP A 3 -35.93 50.49 5.68
C TRP A 3 -34.47 50.05 5.62
N TYR A 4 -33.59 51.03 5.48
CA TYR A 4 -32.15 50.92 5.65
C TYR A 4 -31.81 51.22 7.13
N PHE A 5 -30.98 50.34 7.74
CA PHE A 5 -30.27 50.71 8.97
C PHE A 5 -28.77 50.71 8.67
N LYS A 6 -28.19 51.91 8.70
CA LYS A 6 -26.77 52.18 8.78
C LYS A 6 -26.37 52.09 10.26
N PHE A 7 -25.32 51.32 10.56
CA PHE A 7 -24.57 51.52 11.80
C PHE A 7 -23.13 51.88 11.48
N ALA A 8 -22.70 52.97 12.15
CA ALA A 8 -21.45 53.65 11.96
C ALA A 8 -20.29 52.95 12.67
N CYS A 9 -19.15 53.00 12.00
CA CYS A 9 -17.83 52.62 12.47
C CYS A 9 -17.37 53.56 13.60
N ARG A 10 -16.90 53.06 14.72
CA ARG A 10 -16.04 53.77 15.66
C ARG A 10 -14.72 53.04 15.76
N ALA A 11 -13.71 53.66 15.18
CA ALA A 11 -12.31 53.30 15.36
C ALA A 11 -11.85 53.62 16.79
N VAL A 12 -11.24 52.63 17.43
CA VAL A 12 -10.40 52.86 18.63
C VAL A 12 -9.00 52.38 18.28
N LEU A 13 -8.10 53.35 18.19
CA LEU A 13 -6.65 53.12 18.09
C LEU A 13 -6.16 52.63 19.47
N CYS A 14 -5.65 51.41 19.55
CA CYS A 14 -4.73 51.01 20.62
C CYS A 14 -3.41 50.56 19.96
N ALA A 15 -2.42 51.41 20.12
CA ALA A 15 -1.03 51.07 19.83
C ALA A 15 -0.52 50.10 20.90
N ALA A 16 -0.15 48.89 20.50
CA ALA A 16 0.61 48.01 21.34
C ALA A 16 1.85 47.54 20.55
N PHE A 17 3.00 47.89 21.10
CA PHE A 17 4.31 47.40 20.67
C PHE A 17 4.31 45.91 20.69
N VAL A 18 4.54 45.26 19.53
CA VAL A 18 4.86 43.86 19.44
C VAL A 18 6.29 43.74 18.95
N ALA A 19 7.13 43.22 19.86
CA ALA A 19 8.48 42.83 19.54
C ALA A 19 8.48 41.79 18.41
N LEU A 20 9.20 42.08 17.35
CA LEU A 20 9.53 41.12 16.29
C LEU A 20 10.47 40.06 16.90
N ALA A 21 9.90 38.91 17.34
CA ALA A 21 10.69 37.67 17.41
C ALA A 21 10.59 37.04 16.02
N GLY A 22 11.65 37.14 15.27
CA GLY A 22 11.76 36.48 13.98
C GLY A 22 11.74 34.97 14.16
N PHE A 23 10.62 34.34 13.79
CA PHE A 23 10.59 32.94 13.45
C PHE A 23 11.04 32.86 11.99
N THR A 24 12.33 32.59 11.77
CA THR A 24 12.80 32.06 10.50
C THR A 24 12.22 30.67 10.39
N ALA A 25 11.12 30.52 9.64
CA ALA A 25 10.73 29.26 9.08
C ALA A 25 11.87 28.85 8.11
N CYS A 26 12.70 27.89 8.50
CA CYS A 26 13.51 27.15 7.56
C CYS A 26 12.56 26.39 6.64
N SER A 27 12.26 26.95 5.50
CA SER A 27 11.86 26.18 4.33
C SER A 27 13.16 25.55 3.82
N ASP A 28 13.33 24.26 4.04
CA ASP A 28 14.35 23.46 3.35
C ASP A 28 13.97 23.38 1.87
N ASP A 29 14.28 24.47 1.17
CA ASP A 29 14.27 24.53 -0.29
C ASP A 29 15.70 24.19 -0.73
N ASP A 30 16.03 22.87 -0.63
CA ASP A 30 17.31 22.33 -1.10
C ASP A 30 17.36 22.28 -2.64
N SER A 31 17.35 23.44 -3.27
CA SER A 31 17.89 23.61 -4.61
C SER A 31 19.43 23.70 -4.53
N GLU A 32 20.10 22.67 -4.06
CA GLU A 32 21.54 22.53 -4.19
C GLU A 32 21.90 22.31 -5.68
N SER A 33 22.22 23.39 -6.38
CA SER A 33 22.72 23.41 -7.77
C SER A 33 24.18 22.95 -7.86
N GLY A 34 24.59 21.96 -7.08
CA GLY A 34 25.94 21.41 -7.05
C GLY A 34 26.00 19.96 -7.52
N PRO A 35 27.21 19.44 -7.80
CA PRO A 35 27.37 18.03 -8.12
C PRO A 35 26.89 17.16 -6.97
N LYS A 36 26.08 16.15 -7.30
CA LYS A 36 25.51 15.20 -6.33
C LYS A 36 26.41 13.98 -6.22
N LEU A 37 26.57 13.48 -4.99
CA LEU A 37 27.13 12.16 -4.75
C LEU A 37 26.04 11.11 -5.01
N VAL A 38 26.31 10.13 -5.88
CA VAL A 38 25.37 9.07 -6.24
C VAL A 38 26.00 7.74 -5.93
N LEU A 39 25.28 6.91 -5.14
CA LEU A 39 25.63 5.52 -4.88
C LEU A 39 24.79 4.61 -5.77
N ARG A 40 25.41 3.56 -6.33
CA ARG A 40 24.75 2.49 -7.09
C ARG A 40 25.24 1.15 -6.62
N ALA A 41 24.37 0.14 -6.69
CA ALA A 41 24.71 -1.26 -6.44
C ALA A 41 24.76 -2.01 -7.78
N SER A 42 25.62 -3.03 -7.87
CA SER A 42 25.74 -3.90 -9.05
C SER A 42 24.50 -4.75 -9.28
N ALA A 43 23.73 -5.02 -8.21
CA ALA A 43 22.49 -5.76 -8.25
C ALA A 43 21.56 -5.28 -7.14
N SER A 44 20.25 -5.36 -7.34
CA SER A 44 19.24 -5.05 -6.32
C SER A 44 19.00 -6.23 -5.36
N SER A 45 19.47 -7.44 -5.70
CA SER A 45 19.36 -8.62 -4.83
C SER A 45 20.47 -9.63 -5.10
N PHE A 46 20.71 -10.52 -4.12
CA PHE A 46 21.55 -11.71 -4.23
C PHE A 46 21.08 -12.79 -3.26
N VAL A 47 21.56 -14.03 -3.44
CA VAL A 47 21.25 -15.14 -2.52
C VAL A 47 22.12 -15.04 -1.27
N ALA A 48 21.49 -14.95 -0.10
CA ALA A 48 22.17 -14.89 1.20
C ALA A 48 23.06 -16.13 1.39
N GLY A 49 24.28 -15.92 1.85
CA GLY A 49 25.29 -16.97 2.04
C GLY A 49 26.02 -17.43 0.76
N GLU A 50 25.56 -17.05 -0.44
CA GLU A 50 26.16 -17.52 -1.70
C GLU A 50 26.64 -16.37 -2.60
N GLY A 51 26.10 -15.17 -2.44
CA GLY A 51 26.36 -14.03 -3.31
C GLY A 51 26.92 -12.80 -2.59
N SER A 52 27.22 -11.78 -3.38
CA SER A 52 27.64 -10.48 -2.92
C SER A 52 27.12 -9.37 -3.85
N VAL A 53 27.12 -8.15 -3.35
CA VAL A 53 26.86 -6.95 -4.13
C VAL A 53 28.07 -6.02 -4.05
N THR A 54 28.39 -5.39 -5.17
CA THR A 54 29.43 -4.34 -5.23
C THR A 54 28.76 -2.98 -5.41
N PHE A 55 29.38 -1.94 -4.87
CA PHE A 55 28.89 -0.58 -4.95
C PHE A 55 29.82 0.30 -5.76
N THR A 56 29.25 1.30 -6.42
CA THR A 56 29.98 2.35 -7.11
C THR A 56 29.46 3.70 -6.63
N ALA A 57 30.36 4.57 -6.16
CA ALA A 57 30.05 5.94 -5.78
C ALA A 57 30.58 6.90 -6.83
N THR A 58 29.73 7.78 -7.36
CA THR A 58 30.12 8.78 -8.37
C THR A 58 29.83 10.20 -7.85
N PHE A 59 30.76 11.12 -8.04
CA PHE A 59 30.61 12.53 -7.71
C PHE A 59 31.10 13.38 -8.88
N ALA A 60 30.27 14.29 -9.39
CA ALA A 60 30.58 15.10 -10.58
C ALA A 60 31.07 14.23 -11.76
N ASP A 61 30.37 13.12 -12.02
CA ASP A 61 30.66 12.12 -13.08
C ASP A 61 32.01 11.41 -12.96
N LYS A 62 32.68 11.55 -11.80
CA LYS A 62 33.91 10.82 -11.49
C LYS A 62 33.61 9.68 -10.53
N ASP A 63 34.23 8.53 -10.76
CA ASP A 63 34.22 7.43 -9.81
C ASP A 63 35.09 7.82 -8.60
N VAL A 64 34.47 7.85 -7.44
CA VAL A 64 35.08 8.14 -6.13
C VAL A 64 34.92 6.97 -5.16
N THR A 65 34.62 5.78 -5.68
CA THR A 65 34.33 4.58 -4.86
C THR A 65 35.45 4.27 -3.87
N ALA A 66 36.69 4.42 -4.28
CA ALA A 66 37.85 4.11 -3.44
C ALA A 66 38.06 5.12 -2.29
N GLU A 67 37.52 6.35 -2.44
CA GLU A 67 37.68 7.42 -1.45
C GLU A 67 36.39 7.64 -0.64
N ALA A 68 35.24 7.13 -1.10
CA ALA A 68 33.97 7.25 -0.43
C ALA A 68 33.83 6.21 0.71
N VAL A 69 33.27 6.64 1.82
CA VAL A 69 32.89 5.71 2.90
C VAL A 69 31.47 5.24 2.63
N ILE A 70 31.32 3.94 2.36
CA ILE A 70 30.02 3.29 2.17
C ILE A 70 29.60 2.64 3.48
N THR A 71 28.43 2.96 3.97
CA THR A 71 27.89 2.48 5.24
C THR A 71 26.61 1.69 5.00
N ASN A 72 26.49 0.52 5.62
CA ASN A 72 25.24 -0.18 5.81
C ASN A 72 24.44 0.59 6.89
N VAL A 73 23.38 1.31 6.47
CA VAL A 73 22.57 2.15 7.35
C VAL A 73 21.80 1.32 8.36
N THR A 74 21.43 0.09 7.98
CA THR A 74 20.66 -0.83 8.84
C THR A 74 21.45 -1.29 10.05
N SER A 75 22.74 -1.55 9.88
CA SER A 75 23.62 -2.03 10.96
C SER A 75 24.59 -0.96 11.51
N GLY A 76 24.74 0.16 10.81
CA GLY A 76 25.74 1.19 11.10
C GLY A 76 27.18 0.79 10.75
N SER A 77 27.39 -0.35 10.08
CA SER A 77 28.72 -0.86 9.75
C SER A 77 29.22 -0.33 8.40
N GLU A 78 30.54 -0.09 8.32
CA GLU A 78 31.21 0.29 7.07
C GLU A 78 31.36 -0.92 6.14
N VAL A 79 31.12 -0.69 4.83
CA VAL A 79 31.32 -1.69 3.76
C VAL A 79 32.76 -1.60 3.27
N ARG A 80 33.52 -2.67 3.43
CA ARG A 80 34.91 -2.74 3.01
C ARG A 80 35.04 -3.10 1.53
N ASP A 81 36.01 -2.52 0.86
CA ASP A 81 36.31 -2.80 -0.57
C ASP A 81 35.08 -2.66 -1.48
N ALA A 82 34.15 -1.78 -1.10
CA ALA A 82 32.87 -1.54 -1.78
C ALA A 82 32.10 -2.84 -2.12
N THR A 83 32.33 -3.91 -1.37
CA THR A 83 31.66 -5.22 -1.55
C THR A 83 31.01 -5.66 -0.26
N TRP A 84 29.76 -6.12 -0.36
CA TRP A 84 29.01 -6.55 0.81
C TRP A 84 28.32 -7.89 0.58
N THR A 85 28.26 -8.71 1.63
CA THR A 85 27.60 -10.02 1.69
C THR A 85 26.96 -10.22 3.06
N THR A 86 26.02 -11.14 3.15
CA THR A 86 25.39 -11.59 4.39
C THR A 86 24.81 -12.98 4.25
N ASP A 87 24.75 -13.74 5.33
CA ASP A 87 24.08 -15.04 5.41
C ASP A 87 22.59 -14.88 5.83
N GLU A 88 22.19 -13.71 6.27
CA GLU A 88 20.84 -13.43 6.73
C GLU A 88 19.99 -12.78 5.64
N LYS A 89 18.78 -13.33 5.41
CA LYS A 89 17.82 -12.71 4.51
C LYS A 89 17.32 -11.39 5.10
N GLY A 90 17.13 -10.40 4.25
CA GLY A 90 16.64 -9.09 4.65
C GLY A 90 16.77 -8.06 3.54
N ILE A 91 16.26 -6.87 3.81
CA ILE A 91 16.52 -5.68 2.99
C ILE A 91 17.47 -4.81 3.79
N TYR A 92 18.55 -4.42 3.16
CA TYR A 92 19.62 -3.64 3.75
C TYR A 92 19.78 -2.35 2.96
N GLU A 93 19.93 -1.25 3.68
CA GLU A 93 20.09 0.07 3.10
C GLU A 93 21.54 0.53 3.20
N PHE A 94 22.02 1.15 2.13
CA PHE A 94 23.40 1.63 2.03
C PHE A 94 23.43 3.09 1.61
N ARG A 95 24.42 3.79 2.13
CA ARG A 95 24.69 5.20 1.83
C ARG A 95 26.19 5.44 1.72
N ALA A 96 26.59 6.31 0.81
CA ALA A 96 27.97 6.76 0.72
C ALA A 96 28.11 8.18 1.29
N THR A 97 29.29 8.46 1.84
CA THR A 97 29.75 9.82 2.16
C THR A 97 31.10 10.08 1.52
N TYR A 98 31.25 11.26 0.93
CA TYR A 98 32.47 11.72 0.25
C TYR A 98 32.54 13.24 0.29
N ASP A 99 33.66 13.81 0.70
CA ASP A 99 33.88 15.26 0.80
C ASP A 99 32.74 16.02 1.49
N GLY A 100 32.26 15.48 2.63
CA GLY A 100 31.15 16.05 3.39
C GLY A 100 29.78 15.94 2.73
N LYS A 101 29.67 15.34 1.56
CA LYS A 101 28.40 15.07 0.86
C LYS A 101 27.90 13.67 1.16
N THR A 102 26.59 13.51 1.10
CA THR A 102 25.88 12.25 1.35
C THR A 102 25.12 11.83 0.09
N SER A 103 25.19 10.55 -0.25
CA SER A 103 24.49 10.00 -1.43
C SER A 103 22.99 9.74 -1.16
N ASN A 104 22.29 9.36 -2.23
CA ASN A 104 21.03 8.63 -2.13
C ASN A 104 21.20 7.33 -1.31
N ILE A 105 20.10 6.80 -0.78
CA ILE A 105 20.05 5.46 -0.20
C ILE A 105 19.89 4.45 -1.34
N VAL A 106 20.60 3.31 -1.22
CA VAL A 106 20.46 2.15 -2.09
C VAL A 106 20.02 0.98 -1.24
N SER A 107 18.89 0.37 -1.60
CA SER A 107 18.38 -0.85 -0.95
C SER A 107 18.82 -2.08 -1.70
N VAL A 108 19.35 -3.08 -0.98
CA VAL A 108 19.75 -4.39 -1.53
C VAL A 108 19.07 -5.49 -0.75
N ARG A 109 18.46 -6.43 -1.45
CA ARG A 109 17.81 -7.58 -0.86
C ARG A 109 18.75 -8.80 -0.83
N ALA A 110 19.03 -9.32 0.35
CA ALA A 110 19.57 -10.67 0.53
C ALA A 110 18.37 -11.63 0.64
N ARG A 111 18.21 -12.55 -0.32
CA ARG A 111 17.07 -13.47 -0.41
C ARG A 111 17.46 -14.92 -0.15
N LEU A 112 16.50 -15.79 0.17
CA LEU A 112 16.73 -17.23 0.16
C LEU A 112 16.88 -17.73 -1.27
N ALA A 113 17.60 -18.83 -1.46
CA ALA A 113 17.74 -19.48 -2.78
C ALA A 113 16.37 -19.94 -3.35
N THR A 114 15.39 -20.20 -2.48
CA THR A 114 14.03 -20.59 -2.86
C THR A 114 13.11 -19.43 -3.20
N GLU A 115 13.56 -18.19 -3.03
CA GLU A 115 12.79 -16.98 -3.36
C GLU A 115 13.24 -16.40 -4.70
N SER A 116 12.29 -15.91 -5.51
CA SER A 116 12.58 -15.14 -6.71
C SER A 116 12.70 -13.64 -6.40
N ASP A 117 13.06 -12.82 -7.39
CA ASP A 117 13.04 -11.36 -7.29
C ASP A 117 11.68 -10.77 -7.66
N ALA A 118 10.78 -11.58 -8.20
CA ALA A 118 9.42 -11.16 -8.50
C ALA A 118 8.58 -11.09 -7.23
N PHE A 119 7.88 -9.98 -7.04
CA PHE A 119 6.92 -9.87 -5.95
C PHE A 119 5.78 -10.88 -6.12
N TYR A 120 5.36 -11.46 -5.00
CA TYR A 120 4.16 -12.27 -4.94
C TYR A 120 2.96 -11.44 -5.36
N ARG A 121 2.28 -11.87 -6.43
CA ARG A 121 1.16 -11.13 -7.01
C ARG A 121 -0.12 -11.39 -6.24
N ASN A 122 -0.58 -10.41 -5.49
CA ASN A 122 -1.88 -10.44 -4.83
C ASN A 122 -3.00 -9.95 -5.75
N VAL A 123 -4.21 -10.44 -5.54
CA VAL A 123 -5.43 -10.08 -6.26
C VAL A 123 -6.37 -9.36 -5.30
N LEU A 124 -6.65 -8.09 -5.54
CA LEU A 124 -7.70 -7.41 -4.77
C LEU A 124 -9.07 -7.97 -5.17
N LEU A 125 -9.80 -8.50 -4.19
CA LEU A 125 -11.17 -8.95 -4.34
C LEU A 125 -12.11 -8.07 -3.52
N THR A 126 -12.84 -7.18 -4.19
CA THR A 126 -13.92 -6.42 -3.58
C THR A 126 -15.23 -7.19 -3.74
N LYS A 127 -15.76 -7.72 -2.62
CA LYS A 127 -17.03 -8.45 -2.57
C LYS A 127 -18.16 -7.47 -2.25
N PHE A 128 -19.02 -7.16 -3.22
CA PHE A 128 -20.30 -6.50 -2.94
C PHE A 128 -21.28 -7.56 -2.45
N THR A 129 -21.71 -7.45 -1.19
CA THR A 129 -22.44 -8.47 -0.46
C THR A 129 -23.48 -7.86 0.47
N ALA A 130 -24.30 -8.65 1.12
CA ALA A 130 -25.22 -8.21 2.16
C ALA A 130 -25.56 -9.34 3.12
N VAL A 131 -25.90 -9.00 4.37
CA VAL A 131 -26.27 -9.97 5.40
C VAL A 131 -27.56 -10.75 5.07
N TRP A 132 -28.44 -10.19 4.25
CA TRP A 132 -29.69 -10.80 3.80
C TRP A 132 -29.54 -11.60 2.51
N CYS A 133 -28.37 -11.62 1.89
CA CYS A 133 -28.11 -12.19 0.57
C CYS A 133 -27.85 -13.69 0.64
N GLY A 134 -28.85 -14.51 0.36
CA GLY A 134 -28.70 -15.98 0.28
C GLY A 134 -27.66 -16.46 -0.75
N PRO A 135 -27.70 -15.96 -2.00
CA PRO A 135 -26.67 -16.32 -3.01
C PRO A 135 -25.24 -15.93 -2.63
N CYS A 136 -25.06 -14.90 -1.77
CA CYS A 136 -23.74 -14.51 -1.29
C CYS A 136 -23.10 -15.60 -0.41
N ALA A 137 -23.90 -16.35 0.34
CA ALA A 137 -23.42 -17.50 1.10
C ALA A 137 -22.89 -18.60 0.18
N SER A 138 -23.56 -18.85 -0.96
CA SER A 138 -23.08 -19.81 -1.97
C SER A 138 -21.77 -19.33 -2.62
N ALA A 139 -21.68 -18.04 -2.95
CA ALA A 139 -20.44 -17.47 -3.47
C ALA A 139 -19.29 -17.62 -2.47
N GLN A 140 -19.53 -17.38 -1.18
CA GLN A 140 -18.53 -17.57 -0.12
C GLN A 140 -18.11 -19.04 -0.01
N SER A 141 -19.05 -20.01 -0.10
CA SER A 141 -18.74 -21.43 -0.11
C SER A 141 -17.86 -21.85 -1.30
N TYR A 142 -17.99 -21.19 -2.46
CA TYR A 142 -17.06 -21.44 -3.58
C TYR A 142 -15.65 -20.88 -3.29
N PHE A 143 -15.55 -19.76 -2.61
CA PHE A 143 -14.25 -19.20 -2.21
C PHE A 143 -13.53 -20.13 -1.20
N GLU A 144 -14.27 -20.72 -0.27
CA GLU A 144 -13.76 -21.64 0.74
C GLU A 144 -13.31 -23.01 0.16
N GLN A 145 -13.66 -23.32 -1.08
CA GLN A 145 -13.21 -24.50 -1.80
C GLN A 145 -11.89 -24.28 -2.56
N LEU A 146 -11.32 -23.08 -2.50
CA LEU A 146 -9.99 -22.82 -3.06
C LEU A 146 -8.91 -23.49 -2.21
N GLU A 147 -7.86 -23.95 -2.85
CA GLU A 147 -6.66 -24.37 -2.15
C GLU A 147 -6.01 -23.20 -1.40
N PRO A 148 -5.29 -23.45 -0.28
CA PRO A 148 -4.63 -22.38 0.47
C PRO A 148 -3.78 -21.46 -0.39
N ALA A 149 -2.95 -22.02 -1.28
CA ALA A 149 -2.11 -21.25 -2.20
C ALA A 149 -2.90 -20.36 -3.18
N GLU A 150 -4.15 -20.70 -3.48
CA GLU A 150 -5.05 -19.89 -4.31
C GLU A 150 -5.72 -18.79 -3.47
N SER A 151 -6.27 -19.16 -2.30
CA SER A 151 -7.00 -18.23 -1.43
C SER A 151 -6.08 -17.15 -0.81
N GLU A 152 -4.84 -17.50 -0.49
CA GLU A 152 -3.82 -16.58 0.04
C GLU A 152 -3.41 -15.47 -0.93
N ARG A 153 -3.74 -15.61 -2.23
CA ARG A 153 -3.49 -14.54 -3.20
C ARG A 153 -4.48 -13.39 -3.10
N PHE A 154 -5.56 -13.55 -2.34
CA PHE A 154 -6.57 -12.51 -2.29
C PHE A 154 -6.39 -11.53 -1.12
N LEU A 155 -6.41 -10.24 -1.47
CA LEU A 155 -6.68 -9.14 -0.54
C LEU A 155 -8.20 -8.92 -0.60
N VAL A 156 -8.92 -9.29 0.44
CA VAL A 156 -10.40 -9.26 0.41
C VAL A 156 -10.92 -8.01 1.09
N VAL A 157 -11.92 -7.37 0.47
CA VAL A 157 -12.71 -6.28 1.06
C VAL A 157 -14.18 -6.58 0.81
N ALA A 158 -14.96 -6.83 1.87
CA ALA A 158 -16.39 -7.08 1.80
C ALA A 158 -17.17 -5.77 1.99
N ALA A 159 -17.64 -5.19 0.88
CA ALA A 159 -18.42 -3.96 0.85
C ALA A 159 -19.92 -4.31 0.93
N HIS A 160 -20.47 -4.27 2.13
CA HIS A 160 -21.88 -4.54 2.38
C HIS A 160 -22.79 -3.49 1.75
N GLN A 161 -23.99 -3.91 1.32
CA GLN A 161 -24.95 -3.09 0.61
C GLN A 161 -26.32 -3.16 1.31
N GLY A 162 -26.89 -2.01 1.66
CA GLY A 162 -28.26 -1.91 2.19
C GLY A 162 -28.51 -2.72 3.45
N ASP A 163 -27.53 -2.86 4.33
CA ASP A 163 -27.64 -3.56 5.60
C ASP A 163 -26.86 -2.83 6.72
N ARG A 164 -26.92 -3.35 7.95
CA ARG A 164 -26.29 -2.75 9.12
C ARG A 164 -24.74 -2.72 9.09
N LEU A 165 -24.12 -3.48 8.22
CA LEU A 165 -22.67 -3.52 8.02
C LEU A 165 -22.24 -2.63 6.84
N ALA A 166 -23.21 -2.10 6.09
CA ALA A 166 -22.96 -1.20 4.99
C ALA A 166 -22.35 0.11 5.46
N VAL A 167 -21.37 0.59 4.73
CA VAL A 167 -20.76 1.91 4.92
C VAL A 167 -20.89 2.72 3.62
N SER A 168 -21.15 4.02 3.77
CA SER A 168 -21.45 4.90 2.62
C SER A 168 -20.38 4.89 1.54
N VAL A 169 -19.10 4.67 1.90
CA VAL A 169 -18.01 4.59 0.90
C VAL A 169 -18.13 3.35 0.03
N GLY A 170 -18.51 2.20 0.59
CA GLY A 170 -18.75 0.95 -0.15
C GLY A 170 -19.99 1.04 -1.06
N GLU A 171 -21.08 1.67 -0.58
CA GLU A 171 -22.30 1.88 -1.36
C GLU A 171 -22.04 2.85 -2.54
N ARG A 172 -21.32 3.96 -2.29
CA ARG A 172 -20.92 4.88 -3.37
C ARG A 172 -20.03 4.21 -4.40
N LEU A 173 -19.11 3.33 -3.98
CA LEU A 173 -18.29 2.57 -4.91
C LEU A 173 -19.13 1.67 -5.81
N ALA A 174 -20.10 0.93 -5.25
CA ALA A 174 -21.01 0.10 -6.05
C ALA A 174 -21.78 0.92 -7.09
N LEU A 175 -22.29 2.09 -6.70
CA LEU A 175 -22.96 3.02 -7.61
C LEU A 175 -22.03 3.54 -8.72
N LYS A 176 -20.81 3.94 -8.37
CA LYS A 176 -19.79 4.43 -9.32
C LYS A 176 -19.42 3.36 -10.34
N LEU A 177 -19.31 2.10 -9.89
CA LEU A 177 -19.06 0.94 -10.75
C LEU A 177 -20.32 0.41 -11.46
N LYS A 178 -21.48 1.03 -11.20
CA LYS A 178 -22.79 0.69 -11.81
C LYS A 178 -23.25 -0.74 -11.50
N TYR A 179 -22.86 -1.30 -10.36
CA TYR A 179 -23.33 -2.61 -9.92
C TYR A 179 -24.74 -2.48 -9.33
N ARG A 180 -25.63 -3.43 -9.73
CA ARG A 180 -27.05 -3.36 -9.39
C ARG A 180 -27.53 -4.45 -8.45
N GLY A 181 -26.65 -5.30 -7.99
CA GLY A 181 -27.04 -6.44 -7.13
C GLY A 181 -25.87 -7.13 -6.48
N VAL A 182 -26.22 -7.98 -5.54
CA VAL A 182 -25.29 -8.83 -4.79
C VAL A 182 -25.66 -10.32 -4.97
N PRO A 183 -24.68 -11.23 -5.02
CA PRO A 183 -23.26 -10.97 -4.99
C PRO A 183 -22.73 -10.40 -6.31
N THR A 184 -21.84 -9.39 -6.23
CA THR A 184 -20.98 -8.97 -7.32
C THR A 184 -19.55 -8.89 -6.79
N TRP A 185 -18.64 -9.58 -7.43
CA TRP A 185 -17.23 -9.63 -7.07
C TRP A 185 -16.40 -8.90 -8.11
N ASN A 186 -15.64 -7.91 -7.66
CA ASN A 186 -14.72 -7.16 -8.51
C ASN A 186 -13.29 -7.58 -8.21
N TYR A 187 -12.53 -7.82 -9.26
CA TYR A 187 -11.13 -8.23 -9.23
C TYR A 187 -10.25 -7.10 -9.76
N ASN A 188 -9.37 -6.57 -8.90
CA ASN A 188 -8.38 -5.52 -9.22
C ASN A 188 -8.94 -4.25 -9.85
N PHE A 189 -10.23 -3.97 -9.75
CA PHE A 189 -10.94 -2.94 -10.51
C PHE A 189 -10.88 -3.13 -12.05
N ALA A 190 -10.46 -4.30 -12.51
CA ALA A 190 -10.35 -4.67 -13.92
C ALA A 190 -11.58 -5.42 -14.44
N THR A 191 -12.08 -6.38 -13.66
CA THR A 191 -13.21 -7.24 -14.06
C THR A 191 -14.19 -7.43 -12.91
N ALA A 192 -15.44 -7.75 -13.25
CA ALA A 192 -16.45 -8.11 -12.27
C ALA A 192 -17.24 -9.34 -12.71
N VAL A 193 -17.62 -10.16 -11.73
CA VAL A 193 -18.49 -11.33 -11.91
C VAL A 193 -19.67 -11.21 -10.95
N SER A 194 -20.90 -11.32 -11.48
CA SER A 194 -22.13 -11.14 -10.70
C SER A 194 -22.95 -12.42 -10.68
N GLY A 195 -23.68 -12.63 -9.58
CA GLY A 195 -24.48 -13.83 -9.38
C GLY A 195 -23.65 -15.08 -9.09
N VAL A 196 -24.29 -16.23 -8.95
CA VAL A 196 -23.67 -17.53 -8.68
C VAL A 196 -24.06 -18.58 -9.70
N GLY A 197 -23.22 -19.59 -9.91
CA GLY A 197 -23.46 -20.68 -10.86
C GLY A 197 -22.96 -20.38 -12.28
N PRO A 198 -23.47 -21.07 -13.30
CA PRO A 198 -23.00 -20.93 -14.67
C PRO A 198 -23.07 -19.47 -15.17
N GLY A 199 -21.93 -18.95 -15.63
CA GLY A 199 -21.79 -17.55 -16.04
C GLY A 199 -21.58 -16.55 -14.89
N GLY A 200 -21.66 -16.99 -13.64
CA GLY A 200 -21.43 -16.21 -12.43
C GLY A 200 -20.24 -16.69 -11.62
N ILE A 201 -20.30 -16.45 -10.31
CA ILE A 201 -19.27 -16.84 -9.35
C ILE A 201 -19.32 -18.36 -9.14
N THR A 202 -18.22 -19.03 -9.40
CA THR A 202 -17.94 -20.45 -9.19
C THR A 202 -16.47 -20.62 -8.83
N VAL A 203 -16.07 -21.76 -8.29
CA VAL A 203 -14.65 -22.08 -8.04
C VAL A 203 -13.82 -21.87 -9.31
N GLN A 204 -14.31 -22.36 -10.47
CA GLN A 204 -13.58 -22.22 -11.73
C GLN A 204 -13.49 -20.77 -12.20
N SER A 205 -14.54 -19.97 -12.05
CA SER A 205 -14.47 -18.55 -12.43
C SER A 205 -13.49 -17.77 -11.55
N ILE A 206 -13.39 -18.10 -10.25
CA ILE A 206 -12.42 -17.50 -9.33
C ILE A 206 -10.99 -17.86 -9.78
N ARG A 207 -10.71 -19.14 -10.06
CA ARG A 207 -9.42 -19.62 -10.58
C ARG A 207 -9.03 -18.93 -11.89
N ASN A 208 -9.99 -18.74 -12.79
CA ASN A 208 -9.75 -18.03 -14.05
C ASN A 208 -9.38 -16.55 -13.81
N GLN A 209 -9.93 -15.89 -12.78
CA GLN A 209 -9.54 -14.51 -12.44
C GLN A 209 -8.13 -14.45 -11.88
N ILE A 210 -7.72 -15.41 -11.03
CA ILE A 210 -6.33 -15.50 -10.57
C ILE A 210 -5.40 -15.66 -11.77
N LYS A 211 -5.63 -16.68 -12.60
CA LYS A 211 -4.81 -16.97 -13.78
C LYS A 211 -4.69 -15.74 -14.69
N SER A 212 -5.83 -15.14 -15.07
CA SER A 212 -5.84 -13.95 -15.92
C SER A 212 -5.08 -12.78 -15.32
N THR A 213 -5.16 -12.59 -13.98
CA THR A 213 -4.42 -11.53 -13.29
C THR A 213 -2.91 -11.77 -13.36
N LEU A 214 -2.46 -12.99 -13.05
CA LEU A 214 -1.03 -13.34 -13.06
C LEU A 214 -0.42 -13.20 -14.45
N GLU A 215 -1.16 -13.58 -15.49
CA GLU A 215 -0.70 -13.53 -16.88
C GLU A 215 -0.67 -12.10 -17.45
N LYS A 216 -1.69 -11.29 -17.15
CA LYS A 216 -1.84 -9.97 -17.78
C LYS A 216 -1.20 -8.83 -17.01
N TYR A 217 -1.17 -8.94 -15.69
CA TYR A 217 -0.77 -7.85 -14.79
C TYR A 217 0.24 -8.35 -13.76
N PRO A 218 1.48 -8.69 -14.17
CA PRO A 218 2.51 -9.12 -13.24
C PRO A 218 2.76 -8.04 -12.18
N ALA A 219 3.14 -8.46 -10.98
CA ALA A 219 3.46 -7.53 -9.92
C ALA A 219 4.76 -6.78 -10.25
N VAL A 220 4.70 -5.47 -10.34
CA VAL A 220 5.85 -4.58 -10.52
C VAL A 220 6.04 -3.64 -9.34
N CYS A 221 5.30 -3.87 -8.27
CA CYS A 221 5.52 -3.27 -6.97
C CYS A 221 5.22 -4.26 -5.85
N GLY A 222 5.88 -4.07 -4.70
CA GLY A 222 5.59 -4.77 -3.46
C GLY A 222 5.12 -3.78 -2.41
N VAL A 223 4.39 -4.28 -1.40
CA VAL A 223 3.94 -3.46 -0.26
C VAL A 223 4.36 -4.15 1.02
N ARG A 224 5.04 -3.40 1.89
CA ARG A 224 5.22 -3.72 3.32
C ARG A 224 4.53 -2.67 4.16
N ALA A 225 4.12 -3.03 5.37
CA ALA A 225 3.48 -2.06 6.25
C ALA A 225 3.73 -2.39 7.72
N GLU A 226 3.73 -1.35 8.54
CA GLU A 226 3.78 -1.46 9.99
C GLU A 226 2.70 -0.56 10.58
N SER A 227 1.97 -1.10 11.55
CA SER A 227 0.83 -0.43 12.18
C SER A 227 1.00 -0.36 13.69
N GLU A 228 0.58 0.76 14.26
CA GLU A 228 0.53 1.01 15.69
C GLU A 228 -0.90 1.35 16.11
N LEU A 229 -1.23 1.01 17.36
CA LEU A 229 -2.51 1.35 17.98
C LEU A 229 -2.25 2.09 19.30
N ASP A 230 -2.74 3.32 19.38
CA ASP A 230 -2.74 4.12 20.62
C ASP A 230 -4.18 4.49 20.98
N GLY A 231 -4.69 3.87 22.03
CA GLY A 231 -6.11 3.96 22.41
C GLY A 231 -7.03 3.49 21.26
N LEU A 232 -7.75 4.43 20.66
CA LEU A 232 -8.59 4.16 19.48
C LEU A 232 -7.96 4.67 18.17
N THR A 233 -6.79 5.29 18.23
CA THR A 233 -6.11 5.80 17.05
C THR A 233 -5.20 4.72 16.48
N ALA A 234 -5.53 4.21 15.32
CA ALA A 234 -4.71 3.27 14.57
C ALA A 234 -3.96 4.01 13.46
N LYS A 235 -2.64 3.83 13.41
CA LYS A 235 -1.76 4.38 12.38
C LYS A 235 -1.14 3.25 11.60
N VAL A 236 -0.90 3.46 10.32
CA VAL A 236 -0.15 2.53 9.48
C VAL A 236 0.78 3.29 8.56
N ARG A 237 2.04 2.88 8.55
CA ARG A 237 3.02 3.29 7.55
C ARG A 237 3.15 2.19 6.51
N ALA A 238 2.72 2.49 5.29
CA ALA A 238 2.87 1.62 4.14
C ALA A 238 4.10 2.05 3.34
N THR A 239 5.00 1.11 3.03
CA THR A 239 6.14 1.35 2.15
C THR A 239 5.97 0.52 0.90
N VAL A 240 6.01 1.17 -0.24
CA VAL A 240 5.86 0.56 -1.57
C VAL A 240 7.22 0.56 -2.26
N MET A 241 7.72 -0.62 -2.61
CA MET A 241 8.87 -0.79 -3.48
C MET A 241 8.37 -0.88 -4.92
N PHE A 242 8.76 0.06 -5.76
CA PHE A 242 8.47 0.08 -7.19
C PHE A 242 9.64 -0.50 -7.96
N GLN A 243 9.38 -1.43 -8.88
CA GLN A 243 10.38 -2.00 -9.79
C GLN A 243 10.39 -1.31 -11.15
N GLN A 244 9.36 -0.51 -11.46
CA GLN A 244 9.21 0.16 -12.74
C GLN A 244 8.75 1.62 -12.55
N ALA A 245 9.24 2.48 -13.41
CA ALA A 245 8.70 3.83 -13.57
C ALA A 245 7.25 3.80 -14.06
N GLY A 246 6.48 4.83 -13.74
CA GLY A 246 5.10 4.97 -14.21
C GLY A 246 4.22 5.80 -13.29
N ASN A 247 2.95 5.88 -13.66
CA ASN A 247 1.92 6.51 -12.86
C ASN A 247 1.24 5.46 -11.98
N TYR A 248 1.18 5.75 -10.70
CA TYR A 248 0.61 4.87 -9.70
C TYR A 248 -0.40 5.61 -8.83
N LYS A 249 -1.31 4.85 -8.22
CA LYS A 249 -2.19 5.33 -7.14
C LYS A 249 -2.07 4.38 -5.96
N ILE A 250 -2.35 4.89 -4.77
CA ILE A 250 -2.40 4.08 -3.55
C ILE A 250 -3.76 4.24 -2.88
N ALA A 251 -4.29 3.15 -2.36
CA ALA A 251 -5.47 3.16 -1.52
C ALA A 251 -5.23 2.41 -0.22
N CYS A 252 -5.87 2.89 0.83
CA CYS A 252 -5.88 2.26 2.15
C CYS A 252 -7.31 2.24 2.68
N VAL A 253 -7.77 1.07 3.08
CA VAL A 253 -9.06 0.88 3.74
C VAL A 253 -8.88 0.10 5.03
N LEU A 254 -9.80 0.26 5.97
CA LEU A 254 -9.88 -0.53 7.19
C LEU A 254 -10.99 -1.57 7.02
N ALA A 255 -10.69 -2.83 7.30
CA ALA A 255 -11.62 -3.94 7.36
C ALA A 255 -11.63 -4.57 8.75
N GLU A 256 -12.69 -5.27 9.10
CA GLU A 256 -12.82 -6.01 10.36
C GLU A 256 -13.28 -7.45 10.08
N ASN A 257 -12.67 -8.38 10.80
CA ASN A 257 -12.94 -9.81 10.75
C ASN A 257 -13.79 -10.27 11.95
N GLY A 258 -14.32 -11.47 11.87
CA GLY A 258 -14.94 -12.15 13.02
C GLY A 258 -16.25 -11.54 13.49
N ILE A 259 -16.97 -10.80 12.65
CA ILE A 259 -18.24 -10.18 13.04
C ILE A 259 -19.32 -11.23 13.07
N VAL A 260 -19.76 -11.57 14.27
CA VAL A 260 -20.84 -12.52 14.49
C VAL A 260 -22.19 -11.82 14.40
N LYS A 261 -23.11 -12.41 13.65
CA LYS A 261 -24.50 -11.99 13.65
C LYS A 261 -25.36 -13.09 14.28
N GLU A 262 -26.01 -12.73 15.36
CA GLU A 262 -27.04 -13.60 15.94
C GLU A 262 -28.16 -13.86 14.90
N ASN A 263 -28.58 -15.10 14.76
CA ASN A 263 -29.73 -15.54 13.95
C ASN A 263 -29.53 -15.57 12.41
N MET A 264 -28.34 -15.87 11.90
CA MET A 264 -28.16 -16.20 10.49
C MET A 264 -27.63 -17.63 10.30
N GLU A 265 -28.46 -18.48 9.72
CA GLU A 265 -28.13 -19.90 9.53
C GLU A 265 -27.05 -20.18 8.47
N LYS A 266 -26.74 -19.22 7.56
CA LYS A 266 -25.89 -19.47 6.38
C LYS A 266 -24.53 -18.83 6.39
N LEU A 267 -24.35 -17.70 7.09
CA LEU A 267 -23.05 -17.04 7.30
C LEU A 267 -23.02 -16.50 8.73
N PRO A 268 -22.65 -17.30 9.71
CA PRO A 268 -22.64 -16.89 11.11
C PRO A 268 -21.53 -15.84 11.40
N VAL A 269 -20.46 -15.82 10.59
CA VAL A 269 -19.31 -14.93 10.77
C VAL A 269 -19.01 -14.17 9.48
N PHE A 270 -18.89 -12.86 9.57
CA PHE A 270 -18.50 -12.00 8.46
C PHE A 270 -17.05 -11.55 8.64
N ASN A 271 -16.24 -11.75 7.60
CA ASN A 271 -14.83 -11.39 7.56
C ASN A 271 -14.56 -10.32 6.50
N HIS A 272 -13.48 -9.58 6.67
CA HIS A 272 -13.01 -8.54 5.76
C HIS A 272 -14.05 -7.44 5.51
N VAL A 273 -14.92 -7.19 6.48
CA VAL A 273 -16.01 -6.21 6.36
C VAL A 273 -15.42 -4.81 6.31
N LEU A 274 -15.63 -4.10 5.22
CA LEU A 274 -15.21 -2.72 5.06
C LEU A 274 -15.82 -1.84 6.15
N ARG A 275 -14.97 -1.21 6.96
CA ARG A 275 -15.39 -0.29 8.02
C ARG A 275 -15.27 1.17 7.61
N THR A 276 -14.16 1.51 6.97
CA THR A 276 -13.95 2.86 6.41
C THR A 276 -12.88 2.81 5.34
N ALA A 277 -12.78 3.89 4.58
CA ALA A 277 -11.69 4.11 3.64
C ALA A 277 -10.91 5.36 4.04
N LEU A 278 -9.59 5.26 4.09
CA LEU A 278 -8.68 6.32 4.46
C LEU A 278 -8.27 7.16 3.24
N THR A 279 -8.55 6.62 2.05
CA THR A 279 -8.37 7.29 0.74
C THR A 279 -9.65 7.10 -0.10
N ASP A 280 -9.70 7.63 -1.32
CA ASP A 280 -10.65 7.09 -2.32
C ASP A 280 -10.34 5.61 -2.55
N MET A 281 -11.37 4.75 -2.61
CA MET A 281 -11.18 3.32 -2.84
C MET A 281 -10.61 3.00 -4.23
N GLN A 282 -10.64 3.94 -5.18
CA GLN A 282 -9.96 3.86 -6.47
C GLN A 282 -8.58 4.53 -6.46
N GLY A 283 -8.06 4.78 -5.26
CA GLY A 283 -6.72 5.32 -5.00
C GLY A 283 -6.60 6.82 -5.19
N ILE A 284 -5.62 7.38 -4.49
CA ILE A 284 -5.10 8.73 -4.68
C ILE A 284 -3.80 8.66 -5.48
N ALA A 285 -3.52 9.65 -6.32
CA ALA A 285 -2.31 9.69 -7.13
C ALA A 285 -1.06 9.71 -6.25
N ILE A 286 -0.02 8.99 -6.67
CA ILE A 286 1.32 9.05 -6.08
C ILE A 286 2.10 10.14 -6.83
N GLU A 287 2.30 11.28 -6.15
CA GLU A 287 2.98 12.43 -6.73
C GLU A 287 4.36 12.67 -6.06
N PRO A 288 5.36 13.07 -6.80
CA PRO A 288 5.42 13.04 -8.27
C PRO A 288 5.37 11.60 -8.81
N ALA A 289 5.12 11.43 -10.11
CA ALA A 289 5.15 10.10 -10.74
C ALA A 289 6.45 9.34 -10.41
N VAL A 290 6.40 8.02 -10.39
CA VAL A 290 7.56 7.17 -10.11
C VAL A 290 8.49 7.22 -11.33
N ALA A 291 9.65 7.88 -11.17
CA ALA A 291 10.61 8.06 -12.25
C ALA A 291 11.56 6.87 -12.42
N GLU A 292 11.83 6.14 -11.32
CA GLU A 292 12.76 4.99 -11.29
C GLU A 292 12.35 4.00 -10.19
N ALA A 293 12.94 2.83 -10.20
CA ALA A 293 12.76 1.84 -9.14
C ALA A 293 13.22 2.40 -7.79
N GLY A 294 12.48 2.09 -6.74
CA GLY A 294 12.77 2.55 -5.38
C GLY A 294 11.58 2.51 -4.44
N GLU A 295 11.81 2.85 -3.18
CA GLU A 295 10.78 2.85 -2.15
C GLU A 295 10.16 4.23 -1.95
N ARG A 296 8.85 4.24 -1.64
CA ARG A 296 8.14 5.41 -1.11
C ARG A 296 7.24 4.99 0.03
N SER A 297 7.20 5.80 1.09
CA SER A 297 6.37 5.54 2.27
C SER A 297 5.17 6.49 2.32
N PHE A 298 4.06 5.97 2.85
CA PHE A 298 2.78 6.65 2.97
C PHE A 298 2.23 6.38 4.37
N ASP A 299 1.82 7.42 5.07
CA ASP A 299 1.25 7.33 6.40
C ASP A 299 -0.26 7.53 6.34
N PHE A 300 -1.01 6.65 7.02
CA PHE A 300 -2.45 6.75 7.15
C PHE A 300 -2.83 6.62 8.62
N GLU A 301 -3.89 7.30 9.01
CA GLU A 301 -4.41 7.30 10.38
C GLU A 301 -5.93 7.20 10.37
N VAL A 302 -6.48 6.48 11.34
CA VAL A 302 -7.91 6.36 11.54
C VAL A 302 -8.25 6.25 13.04
N THR A 303 -9.31 6.88 13.45
CA THR A 303 -9.91 6.65 14.77
C THR A 303 -10.93 5.50 14.67
N LEU A 304 -10.67 4.42 15.39
CA LEU A 304 -11.56 3.26 15.44
C LEU A 304 -12.86 3.61 16.18
N ASN A 305 -13.97 3.05 15.71
CA ASN A 305 -15.23 3.15 16.45
C ASN A 305 -15.20 2.20 17.65
N ASN A 306 -15.74 2.61 18.79
CA ASN A 306 -15.83 1.82 20.02
C ASN A 306 -16.55 0.45 19.84
N GLY A 307 -17.37 0.31 18.79
CA GLY A 307 -18.05 -0.95 18.47
C GLY A 307 -17.25 -1.91 17.60
N TRP A 308 -16.01 -1.56 17.22
CA TRP A 308 -15.14 -2.44 16.44
C TRP A 308 -14.13 -3.13 17.36
N ASP A 309 -13.84 -4.42 17.09
CA ASP A 309 -12.77 -5.12 17.79
C ASP A 309 -11.44 -4.83 17.10
N SER A 310 -10.62 -3.97 17.71
CA SER A 310 -9.32 -3.56 17.15
C SER A 310 -8.39 -4.73 16.85
N ARG A 311 -8.49 -5.83 17.57
CA ARG A 311 -7.67 -7.07 17.36
C ARG A 311 -8.05 -7.80 16.07
N ASN A 312 -9.27 -7.55 15.58
CA ASN A 312 -9.81 -8.11 14.36
C ASN A 312 -9.80 -7.12 13.19
N CYS A 313 -9.31 -5.89 13.43
CA CYS A 313 -9.17 -4.87 12.39
C CYS A 313 -7.86 -5.04 11.64
N GLU A 314 -7.92 -4.76 10.34
CA GLU A 314 -6.79 -4.84 9.41
C GLU A 314 -6.85 -3.71 8.40
N PHE A 315 -5.68 -3.17 8.06
CA PHE A 315 -5.52 -2.27 6.93
C PHE A 315 -5.34 -3.10 5.66
N VAL A 316 -6.16 -2.85 4.66
CA VAL A 316 -5.98 -3.40 3.31
C VAL A 316 -5.42 -2.26 2.44
N ILE A 317 -4.15 -2.40 2.07
CA ILE A 317 -3.39 -1.40 1.30
C ILE A 317 -3.18 -1.96 -0.09
N TYR A 318 -3.53 -1.20 -1.12
CA TYR A 318 -3.35 -1.66 -2.49
C TYR A 318 -2.92 -0.52 -3.42
N VAL A 319 -2.08 -0.88 -4.38
CA VAL A 319 -1.43 0.03 -5.31
C VAL A 319 -1.93 -0.26 -6.71
N PHE A 320 -2.39 0.78 -7.38
CA PHE A 320 -2.76 0.73 -8.79
C PHE A 320 -1.57 1.14 -9.64
N LYS A 321 -1.48 0.55 -10.82
CA LYS A 321 -0.62 1.00 -11.91
C LYS A 321 -1.47 1.42 -13.09
N GLU A 322 -1.08 2.49 -13.76
CA GLU A 322 -1.65 2.86 -15.04
C GLU A 322 -1.17 1.90 -16.12
N GLU A 323 -2.12 1.32 -16.84
CA GLU A 323 -1.87 0.41 -17.96
C GLU A 323 -1.89 1.19 -19.30
N GLU A 324 -1.54 0.54 -20.40
CA GLU A 324 -1.40 1.17 -21.72
C GLU A 324 -2.66 1.91 -22.22
N ASP A 325 -3.85 1.47 -21.80
CA ASP A 325 -5.14 2.09 -22.12
C ASP A 325 -5.54 3.21 -21.17
N ALA A 326 -4.61 3.71 -20.36
CA ALA A 326 -4.81 4.69 -19.29
C ALA A 326 -5.77 4.24 -18.17
N ALA A 327 -6.09 2.96 -18.10
CA ALA A 327 -6.85 2.39 -16.99
C ALA A 327 -5.92 2.15 -15.78
N PHE A 328 -6.40 2.50 -14.59
CA PHE A 328 -5.72 2.16 -13.35
C PHE A 328 -6.24 0.84 -12.81
N ILE A 329 -5.38 -0.19 -12.82
CA ILE A 329 -5.66 -1.53 -12.31
C ILE A 329 -4.82 -1.79 -11.08
N VAL A 330 -5.38 -2.45 -10.04
CA VAL A 330 -4.61 -2.82 -8.86
C VAL A 330 -3.50 -3.78 -9.29
N ASN A 331 -2.26 -3.34 -9.09
CA ASN A 331 -1.07 -4.12 -9.41
C ASN A 331 -0.65 -5.03 -8.26
N ASN A 332 -0.63 -4.52 -7.03
CA ASN A 332 -0.32 -5.33 -5.84
C ASN A 332 -0.84 -4.67 -4.55
N GLY A 333 -0.63 -5.32 -3.42
CA GLY A 333 -1.01 -4.80 -2.12
C GLY A 333 -0.66 -5.74 -0.97
N ALA A 334 -1.03 -5.35 0.23
CA ALA A 334 -0.83 -6.13 1.45
C ALA A 334 -1.97 -5.92 2.45
N VAL A 335 -2.14 -6.87 3.35
CA VAL A 335 -3.00 -6.75 4.54
C VAL A 335 -2.10 -6.62 5.76
N CYS A 336 -2.28 -5.56 6.54
CA CYS A 336 -1.54 -5.30 7.77
C CYS A 336 -2.50 -5.29 8.95
N PRO A 337 -2.41 -6.21 9.92
CA PRO A 337 -3.20 -6.14 11.14
C PRO A 337 -2.99 -4.83 11.88
N VAL A 338 -4.02 -4.31 12.54
CA VAL A 338 -3.86 -3.16 13.43
C VAL A 338 -2.93 -3.55 14.59
N GLY A 339 -1.88 -2.74 14.82
CA GLY A 339 -0.82 -3.03 15.79
C GLY A 339 0.16 -4.14 15.36
N GLY A 340 0.17 -4.51 14.07
CA GLY A 340 1.05 -5.53 13.51
C GLY A 340 1.90 -5.01 12.35
N LYS A 341 2.55 -5.95 11.68
CA LYS A 341 3.39 -5.65 10.51
C LYS A 341 3.26 -6.73 9.44
N VAL A 342 3.57 -6.37 8.21
CA VAL A 342 3.69 -7.26 7.06
C VAL A 342 4.88 -6.84 6.23
N ASP A 343 5.71 -7.80 5.84
CA ASP A 343 6.86 -7.60 4.96
C ASP A 343 6.51 -7.84 3.49
N TYR A 344 7.42 -7.48 2.59
CA TYR A 344 7.33 -7.84 1.19
C TYR A 344 7.24 -9.35 1.03
N LYS A 345 6.29 -9.79 0.21
CA LYS A 345 6.15 -11.19 -0.18
C LYS A 345 6.66 -11.37 -1.61
N TYR A 346 7.41 -12.44 -1.85
CA TYR A 346 8.01 -12.76 -3.15
C TYR A 346 7.52 -14.11 -3.63
N GLU A 347 7.52 -14.30 -4.95
CA GLU A 347 7.24 -15.61 -5.53
C GLU A 347 8.37 -16.60 -5.17
N SER A 348 8.02 -17.87 -5.07
CA SER A 348 9.01 -18.94 -4.94
C SER A 348 9.71 -19.21 -6.29
N VAL A 349 10.97 -19.64 -6.25
CA VAL A 349 11.63 -20.23 -7.42
C VAL A 349 11.13 -21.66 -7.52
N GLU A 350 10.60 -22.06 -8.68
CA GLU A 350 10.22 -23.45 -8.98
C GLU A 350 11.44 -24.37 -9.14
#